data_087cd0d5befc4b2d9b68077528ce6049
#
_entry.id   087cd0d5befc4b2d9b68077528ce6049
#
_cell.length_a   1.000
_cell.length_b   1.000
_cell.length_c   1.000
_cell.angle_alpha   90.00
_cell.angle_beta   90.00
_cell.angle_gamma   90.00
#
_symmetry.space_group_name_H-M   'P 1'
#
loop_
_entity.id
_entity.type
_entity.pdbx_description
1 polymer ?
#
loop_
_entity_poly.entity_id
_entity_poly.type
_entity_poly.pdbx_seq_one_letter_code
_entity_poly.pdbx_strand_id
1 'polypeptide(L)'
;MSGIACALKLNNNFHTHIYEKSRGVGGRLCAKTLPGGLFHFGAQFCTAQSSSFQNFLKQNNATNFIGTSFDFKTNACIETINYFVGKNGMHTLLKNYENSLNIHFGHQAIKINEEKKIVYFNSGKKESYDIIISSLPLPQAQKIFKTKINHDSIFSPCIAMGMTVKGTPIYEHNAYKNINKDVAFLGSSRFYNDQKKETWVLQFTPKASLQMINQLDESLQSNADINLRNVIYGNYEIVHAGTFRWKYALCSRSNHKDKFISISNNAFAIGDWNISPRVESAYISGNALAEYLTEIRA
;
A
#
# COMPACT_ATOMS: atom_id res chain seq x y z
N MET A 1 -0.06 -3.37 6.40
CA MET A 1 -0.33 -2.45 7.54
C MET A 1 -1.41 -3.01 8.46
N SER A 2 -2.66 -3.18 8.02
CA SER A 2 -3.76 -3.59 8.92
C SER A 2 -3.52 -4.90 9.67
N GLY A 3 -3.07 -5.95 8.99
CA GLY A 3 -2.79 -7.24 9.63
C GLY A 3 -1.70 -7.16 10.69
N ILE A 4 -0.61 -6.43 10.44
CA ILE A 4 0.47 -6.24 11.42
C ILE A 4 0.01 -5.39 12.60
N ALA A 5 -0.71 -4.28 12.35
CA ALA A 5 -1.23 -3.43 13.42
C ALA A 5 -2.18 -4.23 14.35
N CYS A 6 -3.04 -5.06 13.77
CA CYS A 6 -3.92 -5.94 14.52
C CYS A 6 -3.13 -6.97 15.36
N ALA A 7 -2.18 -7.68 14.74
CA ALA A 7 -1.40 -8.71 15.41
C ALA A 7 -0.55 -8.16 16.57
N LEU A 8 0.08 -7.00 16.40
CA LEU A 8 0.85 -6.35 17.45
C LEU A 8 0.02 -6.11 18.72
N LYS A 9 -1.23 -5.71 18.55
CA LYS A 9 -2.11 -5.42 19.69
C LYS A 9 -2.69 -6.70 20.30
N LEU A 10 -2.88 -7.76 19.51
CA LEU A 10 -3.38 -9.06 19.97
C LEU A 10 -2.31 -9.95 20.60
N ASN A 11 -1.03 -9.72 20.33
CA ASN A 11 0.06 -10.66 20.64
C ASN A 11 0.20 -11.01 22.14
N ASN A 12 -0.30 -10.17 23.04
CA ASN A 12 -0.28 -10.43 24.49
C ASN A 12 -1.41 -11.38 24.95
N ASN A 13 -2.51 -11.48 24.19
CA ASN A 13 -3.73 -12.18 24.62
C ASN A 13 -4.11 -13.34 23.70
N PHE A 14 -3.44 -13.47 22.54
CA PHE A 14 -3.77 -14.44 21.51
C PHE A 14 -2.52 -15.04 20.90
N HIS A 15 -2.58 -16.33 20.55
CA HIS A 15 -1.59 -16.98 19.70
C HIS A 15 -1.84 -16.58 18.24
N THR A 16 -1.14 -15.54 17.77
CA THR A 16 -1.33 -15.00 16.42
C THR A 16 -0.35 -15.60 15.42
N HIS A 17 -0.88 -16.02 14.25
CA HIS A 17 -0.11 -16.45 13.09
C HIS A 17 -0.50 -15.61 11.89
N ILE A 18 0.46 -14.99 11.21
CA ILE A 18 0.25 -14.22 9.99
C ILE A 18 0.72 -15.04 8.80
N TYR A 19 -0.13 -15.22 7.80
CA TYR A 19 0.21 -15.85 6.53
C TYR A 19 0.27 -14.84 5.43
N GLU A 20 1.45 -14.67 4.83
CA GLU A 20 1.71 -13.72 3.75
C GLU A 20 2.14 -14.47 2.48
N LYS A 21 1.52 -14.15 1.34
CA LYS A 21 1.83 -14.77 0.06
C LYS A 21 3.19 -14.36 -0.51
N SER A 22 3.66 -13.16 -0.15
CA SER A 22 4.92 -12.57 -0.63
C SER A 22 6.11 -13.07 0.19
N ARG A 23 7.31 -12.62 -0.19
CA ARG A 23 8.58 -12.91 0.52
C ARG A 23 8.89 -11.88 1.61
N GLY A 24 8.02 -10.92 1.86
CA GLY A 24 8.20 -9.85 2.85
C GLY A 24 6.91 -9.13 3.14
N VAL A 25 6.92 -8.37 4.22
CA VAL A 25 5.79 -7.56 4.67
C VAL A 25 5.57 -6.31 3.82
N GLY A 26 4.42 -5.67 3.97
CA GLY A 26 4.13 -4.36 3.40
C GLY A 26 2.89 -4.34 2.49
N GLY A 27 2.70 -5.36 1.65
CA GLY A 27 1.61 -5.35 0.68
C GLY A 27 1.66 -4.11 -0.21
N ARG A 28 0.66 -3.23 -0.15
CA ARG A 28 0.63 -1.96 -0.91
C ARG A 28 1.60 -0.88 -0.43
N LEU A 29 2.40 -1.13 0.60
CA LEU A 29 3.58 -0.32 0.96
C LEU A 29 4.85 -0.81 0.24
N CYS A 30 4.72 -1.68 -0.76
CA CYS A 30 5.84 -2.28 -1.45
C CYS A 30 6.77 -1.22 -2.07
N ALA A 31 8.05 -1.34 -1.73
CA ALA A 31 9.13 -0.72 -2.45
C ALA A 31 10.05 -1.81 -2.99
N LYS A 32 10.63 -1.59 -4.16
CA LYS A 32 11.55 -2.53 -4.80
C LYS A 32 12.84 -1.84 -5.19
N THR A 33 13.95 -2.49 -4.89
CA THR A 33 15.24 -2.11 -5.45
C THR A 33 15.40 -2.79 -6.81
N LEU A 34 15.57 -1.98 -7.83
CA LEU A 34 15.89 -2.37 -9.21
C LEU A 34 17.27 -1.82 -9.55
N PRO A 35 17.90 -2.19 -10.67
CA PRO A 35 19.22 -1.69 -11.05
C PRO A 35 19.35 -0.17 -11.06
N GLY A 36 18.24 0.54 -11.30
CA GLY A 36 18.18 2.00 -11.28
C GLY A 36 18.08 2.65 -9.90
N GLY A 37 17.70 1.93 -8.86
CA GLY A 37 17.47 2.47 -7.52
C GLY A 37 16.29 1.87 -6.78
N LEU A 38 15.89 2.54 -5.70
CA LEU A 38 14.73 2.17 -4.90
C LEU A 38 13.47 2.87 -5.44
N PHE A 39 12.41 2.10 -5.69
CA PHE A 39 11.14 2.60 -6.20
C PHE A 39 9.99 2.24 -5.28
N HIS A 40 9.21 3.22 -4.87
CA HIS A 40 7.98 3.04 -4.10
C HIS A 40 6.79 2.81 -5.07
N PHE A 41 6.64 1.61 -5.58
CA PHE A 41 5.57 1.30 -6.55
C PHE A 41 4.15 1.31 -5.95
N GLY A 42 4.03 1.18 -4.63
CA GLY A 42 2.79 1.35 -3.91
C GLY A 42 2.60 2.77 -3.37
N ALA A 43 2.32 2.90 -2.07
CA ALA A 43 2.28 4.20 -1.42
C ALA A 43 3.66 4.85 -1.44
N GLN A 44 3.73 6.09 -1.93
CA GLN A 44 4.97 6.85 -2.04
C GLN A 44 5.43 7.38 -0.67
N PHE A 45 4.47 7.77 0.13
CA PHE A 45 4.57 8.31 1.47
C PHE A 45 3.25 8.08 2.21
N CYS A 46 3.19 8.43 3.47
CA CYS A 46 1.94 8.59 4.20
C CYS A 46 1.90 9.92 4.96
N THR A 47 0.69 10.34 5.31
CA THR A 47 0.42 11.44 6.22
C THR A 47 -0.25 10.88 7.47
N ALA A 48 -0.10 11.52 8.62
CA ALA A 48 -0.67 11.08 9.87
C ALA A 48 -1.57 12.18 10.47
N GLN A 49 -2.79 11.82 10.78
CA GLN A 49 -3.77 12.71 11.43
C GLN A 49 -3.90 12.41 12.91
N SER A 50 -3.87 11.13 13.30
CA SER A 50 -3.97 10.73 14.72
C SER A 50 -2.61 10.66 15.40
N SER A 51 -2.58 11.01 16.67
CA SER A 51 -1.38 10.90 17.53
C SER A 51 -0.89 9.45 17.65
N SER A 52 -1.81 8.47 17.66
CA SER A 52 -1.44 7.06 17.73
C SER A 52 -0.67 6.60 16.49
N PHE A 53 -1.10 7.02 15.30
CA PHE A 53 -0.37 6.68 14.08
C PHE A 53 0.94 7.46 13.95
N GLN A 54 1.00 8.73 14.38
CA GLN A 54 2.25 9.48 14.45
C GLN A 54 3.28 8.79 15.37
N ASN A 55 2.84 8.31 16.53
CA ASN A 55 3.70 7.56 17.45
C ASN A 55 4.18 6.25 16.84
N PHE A 56 3.28 5.51 16.17
CA PHE A 56 3.66 4.31 15.42
C PHE A 56 4.74 4.60 14.38
N LEU A 57 4.59 5.66 13.59
CA LEU A 57 5.57 6.05 12.59
C LEU A 57 6.93 6.41 13.21
N LYS A 58 6.94 7.16 14.31
CA LYS A 58 8.16 7.52 15.06
C LYS A 58 8.87 6.27 15.60
N GLN A 59 8.14 5.35 16.22
CA GLN A 59 8.67 4.09 16.75
C GLN A 59 9.28 3.19 15.66
N ASN A 60 8.82 3.33 14.42
CA ASN A 60 9.32 2.58 13.26
C ASN A 60 10.30 3.39 12.41
N ASN A 61 10.95 4.41 12.99
CA ASN A 61 11.98 5.21 12.35
C ASN A 61 11.54 5.80 11.00
N ALA A 62 10.28 6.22 10.90
CA ALA A 62 9.83 6.95 9.73
C ALA A 62 10.58 8.28 9.62
N THR A 63 11.11 8.57 8.44
CA THR A 63 11.63 9.89 8.13
C THR A 63 10.47 10.83 7.87
N ASN A 64 10.45 11.96 8.56
CA ASN A 64 9.52 13.04 8.29
C ASN A 64 10.17 14.08 7.39
N PHE A 65 9.49 14.51 6.37
CA PHE A 65 9.93 15.63 5.54
C PHE A 65 8.76 16.53 5.16
N ILE A 66 9.07 17.80 4.95
CA ILE A 66 8.12 18.79 4.46
C ILE A 66 8.29 18.86 2.95
N GLY A 67 7.20 18.61 2.23
CA GLY A 67 7.21 18.62 0.78
C GLY A 67 6.08 19.48 0.21
N THR A 68 6.22 19.80 -1.06
CA THR A 68 5.20 20.50 -1.84
C THR A 68 4.63 19.58 -2.90
N SER A 69 3.37 19.76 -3.24
CA SER A 69 2.77 19.08 -4.39
C SER A 69 1.92 20.05 -5.19
N PHE A 70 1.95 19.89 -6.51
CA PHE A 70 1.10 20.64 -7.41
C PHE A 70 -0.05 19.75 -7.94
N ASP A 71 -1.27 20.28 -7.94
CA ASP A 71 -2.43 19.59 -8.47
C ASP A 71 -2.91 20.31 -9.74
N PHE A 72 -2.74 19.65 -10.89
CA PHE A 72 -3.11 20.21 -12.20
C PHE A 72 -4.64 20.39 -12.39
N LYS A 73 -5.44 19.61 -11.67
CA LYS A 73 -6.90 19.70 -11.74
C LYS A 73 -7.43 20.98 -11.08
N THR A 74 -6.85 21.35 -9.95
CA THR A 74 -7.23 22.56 -9.20
C THR A 74 -6.34 23.75 -9.53
N ASN A 75 -5.28 23.54 -10.29
CA ASN A 75 -4.23 24.52 -10.59
C ASN A 75 -3.67 25.17 -9.31
N ALA A 76 -3.42 24.36 -8.29
CA ALA A 76 -3.02 24.83 -6.97
C ALA A 76 -1.80 24.07 -6.44
N CYS A 77 -0.90 24.82 -5.81
CA CYS A 77 0.16 24.26 -5.01
C CYS A 77 -0.41 23.93 -3.63
N ILE A 78 -0.18 22.68 -3.18
CA ILE A 78 -0.42 22.27 -1.79
C ILE A 78 0.91 22.40 -1.08
N GLU A 79 1.07 23.49 -0.36
CA GLU A 79 2.28 23.77 0.42
C GLU A 79 2.23 23.02 1.74
N THR A 80 3.40 22.66 2.23
CA THR A 80 3.65 22.28 3.62
C THR A 80 2.86 21.08 4.13
N ILE A 81 3.02 19.92 3.50
CA ILE A 81 2.51 18.67 4.05
C ILE A 81 3.64 17.93 4.75
N ASN A 82 3.38 17.50 6.00
CA ASN A 82 4.24 16.54 6.67
C ASN A 82 4.06 15.15 6.07
N TYR A 83 5.03 14.73 5.29
CA TYR A 83 5.11 13.40 4.70
C TYR A 83 5.99 12.50 5.56
N PHE A 84 5.57 11.25 5.70
CA PHE A 84 6.34 10.21 6.38
C PHE A 84 6.66 9.09 5.41
N VAL A 85 7.92 8.67 5.43
CA VAL A 85 8.42 7.54 4.63
C VAL A 85 9.27 6.62 5.51
N GLY A 86 9.26 5.33 5.18
CA GLY A 86 10.21 4.39 5.79
C GLY A 86 11.61 4.60 5.21
N LYS A 87 12.61 4.68 6.05
CA LYS A 87 14.02 4.71 5.62
C LYS A 87 14.31 3.46 4.79
N ASN A 88 14.79 3.62 3.56
CA ASN A 88 14.98 2.54 2.59
C ASN A 88 13.69 1.86 2.09
N GLY A 89 12.57 2.57 2.07
CA GLY A 89 11.32 2.16 1.45
C GLY A 89 10.14 2.06 2.41
N MET A 90 8.94 2.30 1.91
CA MET A 90 7.72 2.33 2.73
C MET A 90 7.47 1.03 3.50
N HIS A 91 7.85 -0.12 2.95
CA HIS A 91 7.69 -1.44 3.61
C HIS A 91 8.53 -1.57 4.89
N THR A 92 9.61 -0.78 5.04
CA THR A 92 10.48 -0.85 6.23
C THR A 92 9.80 -0.35 7.50
N LEU A 93 8.71 0.41 7.38
CA LEU A 93 7.83 0.74 8.51
C LEU A 93 7.26 -0.51 9.21
N LEU A 94 7.29 -1.65 8.54
CA LEU A 94 6.76 -2.91 9.06
C LEU A 94 7.83 -4.00 9.21
N LYS A 95 9.03 -3.79 8.67
CA LYS A 95 10.05 -4.83 8.59
C LYS A 95 10.57 -5.30 9.94
N ASN A 96 10.62 -4.43 10.93
CA ASN A 96 11.07 -4.78 12.28
C ASN A 96 10.18 -5.86 12.93
N TYR A 97 8.93 -6.00 12.46
CA TYR A 97 7.97 -6.97 12.98
C TYR A 97 8.10 -8.37 12.36
N GLU A 98 8.92 -8.54 11.32
CA GLU A 98 9.16 -9.85 10.70
C GLU A 98 9.76 -10.87 11.70
N ASN A 99 10.56 -10.38 12.66
CA ASN A 99 11.20 -11.21 13.68
C ASN A 99 10.44 -11.28 15.01
N SER A 100 9.52 -10.34 15.26
CA SER A 100 8.79 -10.26 16.53
C SER A 100 7.38 -10.83 16.48
N LEU A 101 6.84 -11.01 15.27
CA LEU A 101 5.55 -11.64 15.02
C LEU A 101 5.76 -12.99 14.31
N ASN A 102 4.84 -13.93 14.52
CA ASN A 102 4.88 -15.23 13.88
C ASN A 102 4.34 -15.13 12.44
N ILE A 103 5.22 -14.76 11.49
CA ILE A 103 4.87 -14.53 10.09
C ILE A 103 5.38 -15.68 9.22
N HIS A 104 4.45 -16.30 8.47
CA HIS A 104 4.72 -17.37 7.51
C HIS A 104 4.66 -16.82 6.09
N PHE A 105 5.81 -16.64 5.44
CA PHE A 105 5.91 -16.16 4.06
C PHE A 105 5.68 -17.27 3.02
N GLY A 106 5.29 -16.87 1.80
CA GLY A 106 5.06 -17.79 0.68
C GLY A 106 3.73 -18.57 0.78
N HIS A 107 2.84 -18.19 1.70
CA HIS A 107 1.59 -18.87 1.94
C HIS A 107 0.39 -18.07 1.45
N GLN A 108 -0.10 -18.36 0.26
CA GLN A 108 -1.31 -17.74 -0.28
C GLN A 108 -2.54 -18.52 0.15
N ALA A 109 -3.39 -17.94 0.98
CA ALA A 109 -4.71 -18.48 1.29
C ALA A 109 -5.57 -18.49 0.01
N ILE A 110 -6.16 -19.65 -0.30
CA ILE A 110 -6.97 -19.86 -1.50
C ILE A 110 -8.43 -20.18 -1.20
N LYS A 111 -8.72 -20.66 0.02
CA LYS A 111 -10.06 -21.04 0.46
C LYS A 111 -10.13 -21.06 1.98
N ILE A 112 -11.27 -20.67 2.52
CA ILE A 112 -11.62 -20.82 3.94
C ILE A 112 -12.85 -21.73 4.03
N ASN A 113 -12.78 -22.74 4.90
CA ASN A 113 -13.93 -23.51 5.31
C ASN A 113 -14.35 -23.01 6.70
N GLU A 114 -15.39 -22.18 6.73
CA GLU A 114 -15.88 -21.50 7.95
C GLU A 114 -16.51 -22.50 8.95
N GLU A 115 -17.18 -23.55 8.45
CA GLU A 115 -17.81 -24.59 9.27
C GLU A 115 -16.78 -25.43 10.03
N LYS A 116 -15.70 -25.83 9.32
CA LYS A 116 -14.60 -26.65 9.89
C LYS A 116 -13.49 -25.79 10.51
N LYS A 117 -13.58 -24.47 10.39
CA LYS A 117 -12.54 -23.53 10.82
C LYS A 117 -11.15 -23.87 10.27
N ILE A 118 -11.06 -24.11 8.95
CA ILE A 118 -9.80 -24.48 8.27
C ILE A 118 -9.54 -23.49 7.13
N VAL A 119 -8.32 -22.95 7.08
CA VAL A 119 -7.78 -22.22 5.93
C VAL A 119 -6.90 -23.14 5.09
N TYR A 120 -7.03 -23.03 3.76
CA TYR A 120 -6.28 -23.79 2.77
C TYR A 120 -5.35 -22.85 2.00
N PHE A 121 -4.10 -23.30 1.81
CA PHE A 121 -3.08 -22.56 1.09
C PHE A 121 -2.75 -23.20 -0.25
N ASN A 122 -2.23 -22.39 -1.18
CA ASN A 122 -1.78 -22.86 -2.50
C ASN A 122 -0.67 -23.92 -2.46
N SER A 123 0.09 -23.97 -1.36
CA SER A 123 1.11 -24.98 -1.09
C SER A 123 0.55 -26.37 -0.72
N GLY A 124 -0.77 -26.52 -0.59
CA GLY A 124 -1.42 -27.71 -0.04
C GLY A 124 -1.50 -27.73 1.48
N LYS A 125 -0.83 -26.83 2.17
CA LYS A 125 -0.92 -26.67 3.64
C LYS A 125 -2.35 -26.33 4.04
N LYS A 126 -2.75 -26.81 5.22
CA LYS A 126 -4.02 -26.52 5.89
C LYS A 126 -3.73 -26.13 7.32
N GLU A 127 -4.47 -25.16 7.84
CA GLU A 127 -4.39 -24.73 9.24
C GLU A 127 -5.78 -24.57 9.83
N SER A 128 -5.95 -25.00 11.05
CA SER A 128 -7.14 -24.71 11.85
C SER A 128 -7.01 -23.38 12.55
N TYR A 129 -8.14 -22.76 12.87
CA TYR A 129 -8.17 -21.47 13.57
C TYR A 129 -9.37 -21.40 14.53
N ASP A 130 -9.24 -20.64 15.59
CA ASP A 130 -10.39 -20.21 16.41
C ASP A 130 -11.03 -18.93 15.83
N ILE A 131 -10.18 -17.99 15.43
CA ILE A 131 -10.56 -16.73 14.78
C ILE A 131 -9.70 -16.56 13.53
N ILE A 132 -10.34 -16.14 12.42
CA ILE A 132 -9.64 -15.81 11.20
C ILE A 132 -9.87 -14.34 10.85
N ILE A 133 -8.77 -13.64 10.52
CA ILE A 133 -8.78 -12.22 10.18
C ILE A 133 -8.19 -12.06 8.77
N SER A 134 -9.01 -11.56 7.84
CA SER A 134 -8.56 -11.22 6.50
C SER A 134 -8.08 -9.77 6.44
N SER A 135 -6.81 -9.56 6.13
CA SER A 135 -6.25 -8.23 5.81
C SER A 135 -6.06 -8.02 4.30
N LEU A 136 -6.75 -8.80 3.50
CA LEU A 136 -6.73 -8.74 2.04
C LEU A 136 -7.57 -7.57 1.51
N PRO A 137 -7.29 -7.07 0.28
CA PRO A 137 -8.25 -6.26 -0.46
C PRO A 137 -9.60 -6.98 -0.56
N LEU A 138 -10.70 -6.24 -0.41
CA LEU A 138 -12.06 -6.81 -0.39
C LEU A 138 -12.35 -7.82 -1.53
N PRO A 139 -11.98 -7.56 -2.81
CA PRO A 139 -12.26 -8.53 -3.87
C PRO A 139 -11.48 -9.84 -3.72
N GLN A 140 -10.35 -9.83 -3.00
CA GLN A 140 -9.60 -11.05 -2.71
C GLN A 140 -10.20 -11.79 -1.51
N ALA A 141 -10.62 -11.07 -0.48
CA ALA A 141 -11.33 -11.66 0.65
C ALA A 141 -12.62 -12.35 0.19
N GLN A 142 -13.45 -11.69 -0.61
CA GLN A 142 -14.69 -12.26 -1.18
C GLN A 142 -14.50 -13.56 -1.97
N LYS A 143 -13.29 -13.80 -2.51
CA LYS A 143 -12.99 -15.03 -3.26
C LYS A 143 -12.68 -16.23 -2.38
N ILE A 144 -12.16 -16.00 -1.18
CA ILE A 144 -11.72 -17.09 -0.30
C ILE A 144 -12.73 -17.44 0.79
N PHE A 145 -13.58 -16.48 1.19
CA PHE A 145 -14.72 -16.74 2.07
C PHE A 145 -15.93 -17.26 1.29
N LYS A 146 -16.66 -18.18 1.87
CA LYS A 146 -17.93 -18.67 1.34
C LYS A 146 -19.07 -17.68 1.67
N THR A 147 -19.03 -17.13 2.86
CA THR A 147 -19.97 -16.10 3.31
C THR A 147 -19.76 -14.80 2.53
N LYS A 148 -20.84 -14.23 2.02
CA LYS A 148 -20.80 -12.97 1.27
C LYS A 148 -20.42 -11.81 2.20
N ILE A 149 -19.35 -11.11 1.84
CA ILE A 149 -18.95 -9.88 2.53
C ILE A 149 -19.70 -8.72 1.87
N ASN A 150 -20.67 -8.16 2.59
CA ASN A 150 -21.45 -7.02 2.09
C ASN A 150 -20.72 -5.71 2.42
N HIS A 151 -20.18 -5.05 1.40
CA HIS A 151 -19.45 -3.80 1.55
C HIS A 151 -19.44 -3.01 0.23
N ASP A 152 -19.47 -1.68 0.32
CA ASP A 152 -19.60 -0.75 -0.80
C ASP A 152 -18.28 -0.34 -1.47
N SER A 153 -17.14 -0.70 -0.90
CA SER A 153 -15.83 -0.29 -1.43
C SER A 153 -15.54 -0.90 -2.80
N ILE A 154 -15.18 -0.04 -3.73
CA ILE A 154 -14.77 -0.39 -5.09
C ILE A 154 -13.25 -0.29 -5.18
N PHE A 155 -12.63 -1.32 -5.74
CA PHE A 155 -11.19 -1.34 -5.98
C PHE A 155 -10.85 -1.05 -7.43
N SER A 156 -9.84 -0.21 -7.61
CA SER A 156 -9.32 0.21 -8.91
C SER A 156 -7.89 -0.27 -9.10
N PRO A 157 -7.49 -0.65 -10.32
CA PRO A 157 -6.12 -0.98 -10.65
C PRO A 157 -5.26 0.29 -10.76
N CYS A 158 -3.93 0.07 -10.70
CA CYS A 158 -2.94 1.10 -10.99
C CYS A 158 -1.71 0.46 -11.64
N ILE A 159 -1.26 1.01 -12.75
CA ILE A 159 0.07 0.75 -13.29
C ILE A 159 0.98 1.84 -12.74
N ALA A 160 2.09 1.43 -12.11
CA ALA A 160 3.11 2.33 -11.61
C ALA A 160 4.41 2.13 -12.41
N MET A 161 5.01 3.23 -12.85
CA MET A 161 6.28 3.25 -13.58
C MET A 161 7.35 3.91 -12.71
N GLY A 162 8.43 3.17 -12.41
CA GLY A 162 9.63 3.73 -11.78
C GLY A 162 10.63 4.14 -12.85
N MET A 163 11.19 5.33 -12.73
CA MET A 163 12.21 5.86 -13.66
C MET A 163 13.38 6.41 -12.89
N THR A 164 14.60 6.12 -13.35
CA THR A 164 15.83 6.71 -12.82
C THR A 164 16.31 7.78 -13.77
N VAL A 165 16.53 8.96 -13.23
CA VAL A 165 16.97 10.14 -13.97
C VAL A 165 18.44 10.40 -13.64
N LYS A 166 19.26 10.66 -14.69
CA LYS A 166 20.66 11.09 -14.59
C LYS A 166 20.79 12.43 -15.28
N GLY A 167 21.52 13.35 -14.68
CA GLY A 167 21.70 14.71 -15.18
C GLY A 167 21.24 15.76 -14.20
N THR A 168 20.76 16.88 -14.71
CA THR A 168 20.30 18.05 -13.93
C THR A 168 18.81 18.34 -14.20
N PRO A 169 17.89 17.50 -13.67
CA PRO A 169 16.47 17.78 -13.80
C PRO A 169 16.09 19.01 -13.00
N ILE A 170 15.22 19.84 -13.57
CA ILE A 170 14.68 21.05 -12.95
C ILE A 170 13.19 20.83 -12.73
N TYR A 171 12.73 21.01 -11.51
CA TYR A 171 11.32 20.90 -11.11
C TYR A 171 11.05 21.70 -9.83
N GLU A 172 9.81 22.12 -9.65
CA GLU A 172 9.40 23.01 -8.55
C GLU A 172 8.84 22.24 -7.34
N HIS A 173 8.18 21.10 -7.59
CA HIS A 173 7.47 20.36 -6.55
C HIS A 173 7.96 18.92 -6.41
N ASN A 174 7.80 18.38 -5.19
CA ASN A 174 8.16 16.99 -4.87
C ASN A 174 7.23 15.97 -5.50
N ALA A 175 5.98 16.37 -5.69
CA ALA A 175 4.94 15.55 -6.27
C ALA A 175 3.98 16.38 -7.14
N TYR A 176 3.42 15.73 -8.14
CA TYR A 176 2.44 16.28 -9.04
C TYR A 176 1.23 15.36 -9.09
N LYS A 177 0.03 15.93 -9.03
CA LYS A 177 -1.24 15.20 -9.03
C LYS A 177 -2.09 15.59 -10.22
N ASN A 178 -2.93 14.64 -10.68
CA ASN A 178 -3.90 14.88 -11.74
C ASN A 178 -3.27 15.54 -12.99
N ILE A 179 -2.10 15.04 -13.40
CA ILE A 179 -1.27 15.64 -14.45
C ILE A 179 -2.03 15.76 -15.77
N ASN A 180 -2.76 14.70 -16.11
CA ASN A 180 -3.67 14.68 -17.26
C ASN A 180 -4.71 13.55 -17.09
N LYS A 181 -5.48 13.26 -18.15
CA LYS A 181 -6.53 12.21 -18.14
C LYS A 181 -5.98 10.81 -17.87
N ASP A 182 -4.71 10.54 -18.14
CA ASP A 182 -4.09 9.21 -18.06
C ASP A 182 -3.15 9.07 -16.85
N VAL A 183 -2.58 10.18 -16.34
CA VAL A 183 -1.60 10.17 -15.24
C VAL A 183 -2.16 10.87 -14.01
N ALA A 184 -2.31 10.08 -12.94
CA ALA A 184 -2.85 10.53 -11.67
C ALA A 184 -1.80 11.16 -10.75
N PHE A 185 -0.56 10.65 -10.80
CA PHE A 185 0.49 11.04 -9.86
C PHE A 185 1.88 10.86 -10.45
N LEU A 186 2.79 11.76 -10.09
CA LEU A 186 4.21 11.69 -10.36
C LEU A 186 4.96 12.22 -9.12
N GLY A 187 5.89 11.46 -8.59
CA GLY A 187 6.64 11.85 -7.39
C GLY A 187 8.13 11.55 -7.49
N SER A 188 8.96 12.45 -6.95
CA SER A 188 10.41 12.33 -6.83
C SER A 188 10.80 11.65 -5.52
N SER A 189 11.85 10.84 -5.55
CA SER A 189 12.45 10.25 -4.35
C SER A 189 13.49 11.15 -3.67
N ARG A 190 13.83 12.29 -4.26
CA ARG A 190 14.94 13.16 -3.82
C ARG A 190 14.90 13.52 -2.33
N PHE A 191 13.71 13.60 -1.75
CA PHE A 191 13.52 14.11 -0.40
C PHE A 191 13.57 13.03 0.70
N TYR A 192 13.52 11.75 0.34
CA TYR A 192 13.51 10.66 1.30
C TYR A 192 14.54 9.57 1.02
N ASN A 193 15.41 9.82 0.05
CA ASN A 193 16.36 8.82 -0.40
C ASN A 193 17.75 9.42 -0.58
N ASP A 194 18.72 9.02 0.24
CA ASP A 194 20.13 9.39 0.14
C ASP A 194 20.81 8.78 -1.10
N GLN A 195 20.04 8.30 -2.07
CA GLN A 195 20.60 7.66 -3.25
C GLN A 195 21.29 8.70 -4.14
N LYS A 196 22.46 8.33 -4.64
CA LYS A 196 23.21 9.08 -5.65
C LYS A 196 22.47 9.25 -6.98
N LYS A 197 21.32 8.57 -7.13
CA LYS A 197 20.47 8.58 -8.32
C LYS A 197 19.08 9.03 -7.95
N GLU A 198 18.57 10.02 -8.67
CA GLU A 198 17.21 10.47 -8.51
C GLU A 198 16.23 9.50 -9.19
N THR A 199 15.24 9.05 -8.44
CA THR A 199 14.20 8.18 -8.96
C THR A 199 12.84 8.88 -8.92
N TRP A 200 12.02 8.59 -9.93
CA TRP A 200 10.65 9.08 -10.06
C TRP A 200 9.69 7.90 -10.17
N VAL A 201 8.49 8.06 -9.62
CA VAL A 201 7.41 7.10 -9.81
C VAL A 201 6.19 7.81 -10.35
N LEU A 202 5.74 7.35 -11.51
CA LEU A 202 4.52 7.77 -12.17
C LEU A 202 3.44 6.71 -11.91
N GLN A 203 2.23 7.16 -11.58
CA GLN A 203 1.07 6.29 -11.41
C GLN A 203 -0.02 6.70 -12.39
N PHE A 204 -0.45 5.76 -13.22
CA PHE A 204 -1.54 5.97 -14.15
C PHE A 204 -2.89 6.01 -13.44
N THR A 205 -3.85 6.71 -14.02
CA THR A 205 -5.24 6.70 -13.53
C THR A 205 -5.83 5.29 -13.61
N PRO A 206 -6.88 4.98 -12.82
CA PRO A 206 -7.57 3.70 -12.91
C PRO A 206 -8.05 3.36 -14.32
N LYS A 207 -8.59 4.34 -15.04
CA LYS A 207 -9.09 4.18 -16.41
C LYS A 207 -7.96 3.82 -17.37
N ALA A 208 -6.89 4.59 -17.37
CA ALA A 208 -5.72 4.33 -18.20
C ALA A 208 -5.07 2.97 -17.85
N SER A 209 -4.95 2.66 -16.55
CA SER A 209 -4.42 1.38 -16.09
C SER A 209 -5.22 0.18 -16.59
N LEU A 210 -6.55 0.26 -16.62
CA LEU A 210 -7.41 -0.79 -17.19
C LEU A 210 -7.17 -0.99 -18.69
N GLN A 211 -7.03 0.09 -19.44
CA GLN A 211 -6.80 0.05 -20.89
C GLN A 211 -5.42 -0.47 -21.24
N MET A 212 -4.42 -0.20 -20.40
CA MET A 212 -3.02 -0.52 -20.64
C MET A 212 -2.51 -1.76 -19.89
N ILE A 213 -3.36 -2.49 -19.16
CA ILE A 213 -2.95 -3.56 -18.24
C ILE A 213 -2.17 -4.69 -18.93
N ASN A 214 -2.47 -4.94 -20.20
CA ASN A 214 -1.84 -5.98 -21.01
C ASN A 214 -0.80 -5.43 -22.01
N GLN A 215 -0.49 -4.13 -21.98
CA GLN A 215 0.53 -3.57 -22.86
C GLN A 215 1.93 -4.02 -22.46
N LEU A 216 2.84 -4.05 -23.45
CA LEU A 216 4.25 -4.32 -23.21
C LEU A 216 4.88 -3.22 -22.35
N ASP A 217 5.88 -3.58 -21.57
CA ASP A 217 6.58 -2.64 -20.69
C ASP A 217 7.25 -1.50 -21.47
N GLU A 218 7.79 -1.75 -22.65
CA GLU A 218 8.39 -0.73 -23.52
C GLU A 218 7.41 0.37 -23.93
N SER A 219 6.19 -0.01 -24.28
CA SER A 219 5.10 0.94 -24.61
C SER A 219 4.73 1.82 -23.41
N LEU A 220 4.70 1.22 -22.21
CA LEU A 220 4.44 1.93 -20.98
C LEU A 220 5.60 2.88 -20.61
N GLN A 221 6.85 2.45 -20.85
CA GLN A 221 8.04 3.26 -20.61
C GLN A 221 8.06 4.51 -21.50
N SER A 222 7.76 4.36 -22.79
CA SER A 222 7.68 5.49 -23.72
C SER A 222 6.60 6.50 -23.30
N ASN A 223 5.45 6.02 -22.86
CA ASN A 223 4.37 6.87 -22.36
C ASN A 223 4.79 7.59 -21.07
N ALA A 224 5.48 6.90 -20.15
CA ALA A 224 5.96 7.49 -18.91
C ALA A 224 7.05 8.55 -19.15
N ASP A 225 7.96 8.35 -20.12
CA ASP A 225 8.97 9.33 -20.50
C ASP A 225 8.32 10.63 -21.01
N ILE A 226 7.35 10.51 -21.92
CA ILE A 226 6.60 11.68 -22.44
C ILE A 226 5.96 12.46 -21.28
N ASN A 227 5.29 11.79 -20.36
CA ASN A 227 4.63 12.42 -19.24
C ASN A 227 5.60 13.06 -18.23
N LEU A 228 6.76 12.43 -18.02
CA LEU A 228 7.80 12.99 -17.18
C LEU A 228 8.33 14.30 -17.77
N ARG A 229 8.60 14.34 -19.08
CA ARG A 229 9.10 15.54 -19.79
C ARG A 229 8.11 16.70 -19.84
N ASN A 230 6.83 16.44 -19.64
CA ASN A 230 5.81 17.51 -19.52
C ASN A 230 5.85 18.23 -18.15
N VAL A 231 6.57 17.68 -17.17
CA VAL A 231 6.57 18.20 -15.80
C VAL A 231 7.97 18.57 -15.33
N ILE A 232 9.00 17.91 -15.87
CA ILE A 232 10.40 18.13 -15.49
C ILE A 232 11.17 18.66 -16.71
N TYR A 233 11.97 19.67 -16.48
CA TYR A 233 12.78 20.35 -17.50
C TYR A 233 14.28 20.09 -17.25
N GLY A 234 15.12 20.68 -18.08
CA GLY A 234 16.59 20.63 -17.96
C GLY A 234 17.24 19.52 -18.76
N ASN A 235 18.55 19.36 -18.56
CA ASN A 235 19.34 18.37 -19.28
C ASN A 235 19.42 17.08 -18.46
N TYR A 236 18.61 16.08 -18.81
CA TYR A 236 18.59 14.77 -18.17
C TYR A 236 18.23 13.64 -19.15
N GLU A 237 18.59 12.44 -18.77
CA GLU A 237 18.22 11.20 -19.45
C GLU A 237 17.56 10.21 -18.48
N ILE A 238 16.64 9.38 -18.97
CA ILE A 238 16.10 8.24 -18.23
C ILE A 238 17.01 7.05 -18.51
N VAL A 239 17.77 6.64 -17.50
CA VAL A 239 18.78 5.56 -17.64
C VAL A 239 18.23 4.19 -17.21
N HIS A 240 17.09 4.15 -16.53
CA HIS A 240 16.41 2.92 -16.15
C HIS A 240 14.91 3.19 -15.96
N ALA A 241 14.09 2.23 -16.37
CA ALA A 241 12.65 2.23 -16.10
C ALA A 241 12.18 0.82 -15.72
N GLY A 242 11.13 0.76 -14.93
CA GLY A 242 10.51 -0.50 -14.52
C GLY A 242 9.04 -0.34 -14.22
N THR A 243 8.25 -1.39 -14.48
CA THR A 243 6.79 -1.39 -14.37
C THR A 243 6.31 -2.24 -13.20
N PHE A 244 5.26 -1.79 -12.54
CA PHE A 244 4.53 -2.59 -11.57
C PHE A 244 3.01 -2.46 -11.78
N ARG A 245 2.31 -3.59 -11.85
CA ARG A 245 0.87 -3.64 -12.11
C ARG A 245 0.10 -4.05 -10.85
N TRP A 246 -0.66 -3.11 -10.30
CA TRP A 246 -1.54 -3.35 -9.17
C TRP A 246 -2.95 -3.62 -9.66
N LYS A 247 -3.47 -4.83 -9.43
CA LYS A 247 -4.87 -5.16 -9.74
C LYS A 247 -5.86 -4.52 -8.77
N TYR A 248 -5.46 -4.39 -7.51
CA TYR A 248 -6.28 -3.84 -6.43
C TYR A 248 -5.47 -2.75 -5.69
N ALA A 249 -5.20 -1.64 -6.37
CA ALA A 249 -4.34 -0.57 -5.87
C ALA A 249 -5.05 0.32 -4.88
N LEU A 250 -6.14 0.94 -5.31
CA LEU A 250 -6.89 1.95 -4.58
C LEU A 250 -8.30 1.45 -4.31
N CYS A 251 -8.81 1.75 -3.13
CA CYS A 251 -10.23 1.57 -2.80
C CYS A 251 -10.95 2.92 -2.84
N SER A 252 -12.26 2.89 -3.09
CA SER A 252 -13.11 4.05 -2.82
C SER A 252 -13.18 4.31 -1.32
N ARG A 253 -13.57 5.54 -0.93
CA ARG A 253 -13.92 5.84 0.46
C ARG A 253 -15.15 5.04 0.83
N SER A 254 -15.15 4.43 2.01
CA SER A 254 -16.29 3.71 2.54
C SER A 254 -17.28 4.68 3.20
N ASN A 255 -18.57 4.37 3.08
CA ASN A 255 -19.64 5.00 3.83
C ASN A 255 -20.02 4.22 5.10
N HIS A 256 -19.38 3.07 5.33
CA HIS A 256 -19.59 2.29 6.55
C HIS A 256 -19.07 3.03 7.79
N LYS A 257 -19.80 2.87 8.90
CA LYS A 257 -19.38 3.44 10.20
C LYS A 257 -18.32 2.60 10.90
N ASP A 258 -18.36 1.28 10.65
CA ASP A 258 -17.48 0.33 11.31
C ASP A 258 -16.10 0.34 10.66
N LYS A 259 -15.07 0.26 11.49
CA LYS A 259 -13.67 0.27 11.06
C LYS A 259 -13.18 -1.12 10.62
N PHE A 260 -13.98 -2.15 10.80
CA PHE A 260 -13.76 -3.53 10.35
C PHE A 260 -15.08 -4.19 10.02
N ILE A 261 -15.06 -5.35 9.37
CA ILE A 261 -16.25 -6.14 9.06
C ILE A 261 -16.23 -7.44 9.85
N SER A 262 -17.34 -7.75 10.52
CA SER A 262 -17.63 -9.08 11.01
C SER A 262 -18.28 -9.89 9.88
N ILE A 263 -17.60 -10.94 9.41
CA ILE A 263 -18.11 -11.85 8.38
C ILE A 263 -18.98 -12.93 9.05
N SER A 264 -18.51 -13.43 10.19
CA SER A 264 -19.21 -14.34 11.09
C SER A 264 -18.67 -14.16 12.51
N ASN A 265 -19.17 -14.93 13.48
CA ASN A 265 -18.71 -14.84 14.88
C ASN A 265 -17.20 -15.05 15.05
N ASN A 266 -16.55 -15.73 14.11
CA ASN A 266 -15.13 -16.10 14.19
C ASN A 266 -14.32 -15.62 12.98
N ALA A 267 -14.92 -14.84 12.08
CA ALA A 267 -14.28 -14.39 10.86
C ALA A 267 -14.48 -12.89 10.67
N PHE A 268 -13.37 -12.19 10.43
CA PHE A 268 -13.33 -10.73 10.34
C PHE A 268 -12.52 -10.28 9.13
N ALA A 269 -12.78 -9.06 8.66
CA ALA A 269 -11.99 -8.43 7.62
C ALA A 269 -11.61 -6.99 7.98
N ILE A 270 -10.33 -6.66 7.77
CA ILE A 270 -9.71 -5.38 8.09
C ILE A 270 -8.97 -4.82 6.87
N GLY A 271 -8.89 -3.51 6.79
CA GLY A 271 -8.16 -2.83 5.72
C GLY A 271 -8.53 -1.36 5.65
N ASP A 272 -7.77 -0.60 4.85
CA ASP A 272 -8.06 0.80 4.55
C ASP A 272 -9.46 0.99 3.93
N TRP A 273 -9.91 0.01 3.18
CA TRP A 273 -11.20 0.00 2.48
C TRP A 273 -12.43 0.05 3.40
N ASN A 274 -12.27 -0.22 4.70
CA ASN A 274 -13.34 0.00 5.68
C ASN A 274 -13.52 1.49 6.02
N ILE A 275 -12.54 2.34 5.71
CA ILE A 275 -12.54 3.77 6.10
C ILE A 275 -12.28 4.66 4.88
N SER A 276 -11.05 4.67 4.38
CA SER A 276 -10.60 5.49 3.24
C SER A 276 -9.25 5.00 2.71
N PRO A 277 -8.88 5.31 1.46
CA PRO A 277 -7.65 4.83 0.82
C PRO A 277 -6.39 5.48 1.38
N ARG A 278 -6.07 5.22 2.65
CA ARG A 278 -4.92 5.77 3.37
C ARG A 278 -4.19 4.69 4.17
N VAL A 279 -2.88 4.86 4.33
CA VAL A 279 -2.06 3.97 5.17
C VAL A 279 -2.53 3.99 6.62
N GLU A 280 -2.85 5.18 7.13
CA GLU A 280 -3.39 5.37 8.49
C GLU A 280 -4.73 4.65 8.68
N SER A 281 -5.61 4.66 7.69
CA SER A 281 -6.90 3.95 7.75
C SER A 281 -6.71 2.44 7.91
N ALA A 282 -5.71 1.87 7.25
CA ALA A 282 -5.37 0.45 7.44
C ALA A 282 -4.86 0.18 8.86
N TYR A 283 -4.05 1.07 9.43
CA TYR A 283 -3.59 1.00 10.83
C TYR A 283 -4.76 1.07 11.80
N ILE A 284 -5.65 2.05 11.63
CA ILE A 284 -6.83 2.23 12.48
C ILE A 284 -7.76 1.02 12.40
N SER A 285 -8.01 0.50 11.21
CA SER A 285 -8.86 -0.68 11.02
C SER A 285 -8.32 -1.91 11.76
N GLY A 286 -7.00 -2.15 11.68
CA GLY A 286 -6.37 -3.26 12.40
C GLY A 286 -6.48 -3.13 13.92
N ASN A 287 -6.19 -1.95 14.45
CA ASN A 287 -6.28 -1.69 15.89
C ASN A 287 -7.71 -1.80 16.43
N ALA A 288 -8.70 -1.29 15.69
CA ALA A 288 -10.09 -1.34 16.10
C ALA A 288 -10.61 -2.77 16.26
N LEU A 289 -10.24 -3.68 15.33
CA LEU A 289 -10.60 -5.08 15.50
C LEU A 289 -9.88 -5.72 16.68
N ALA A 290 -8.60 -5.41 16.90
CA ALA A 290 -7.85 -5.95 18.03
C ALA A 290 -8.43 -5.51 19.39
N GLU A 291 -8.85 -4.25 19.51
CA GLU A 291 -9.57 -3.72 20.69
C GLU A 291 -10.86 -4.51 20.93
N TYR A 292 -11.71 -4.61 19.90
CA TYR A 292 -12.95 -5.36 19.98
C TYR A 292 -12.74 -6.82 20.42
N LEU A 293 -11.78 -7.53 19.84
CA LEU A 293 -11.50 -8.94 20.20
C LEU A 293 -10.96 -9.07 21.62
N THR A 294 -10.22 -8.11 22.12
CA THR A 294 -9.72 -8.12 23.49
C THR A 294 -10.86 -7.88 24.48
N GLU A 295 -11.77 -6.95 24.19
CA GLU A 295 -12.92 -6.63 25.03
C GLU A 295 -13.93 -7.78 25.16
N ILE A 296 -14.23 -8.49 24.09
CA ILE A 296 -15.20 -9.62 24.14
C ILE A 296 -14.64 -10.89 24.79
N ARG A 297 -13.33 -10.96 25.08
CA ARG A 297 -12.68 -12.10 25.74
C ARG A 297 -12.16 -11.76 27.14
N ALA A 298 -12.25 -10.49 27.56
CA ALA A 298 -12.00 -10.07 28.93
C ALA A 298 -13.20 -10.36 29.83
#